data_d123e84cb8c1cb2e189a4ac3b420abf0
#
_entry.id   d123e84cb8c1cb2e189a4ac3b420abf0
#
_cell.length_a   1.000
_cell.length_b   1.000
_cell.length_c   1.000
_cell.angle_alpha   90.00
_cell.angle_beta   90.00
_cell.angle_gamma   90.00
#
_symmetry.space_group_name_H-M   'P 1'
#
loop_
_entity.id
_entity.type
_entity.pdbx_description
1 polymer ?
#
loop_
_entity_poly.entity_id
_entity_poly.type
_entity_poly.pdbx_seq_one_letter_code
_entity_poly.pdbx_strand_id
1 'polypeptide(L)'
;MKQLLTLVLICCASLLNAQSKHHTIWQEIDTLIAHGHYTTAYNKSGDMLKAAKRKGDSHSILKAVYKQQIAAAAYQEEHTAKAIKAYQDIVPRLKGADKGMAYMLLANACQDYLNRNRWKIRQNSATDKPAED
;
A
#
# COMPACT_ATOMS: atom_id res chain seq x y z
N MET A 1 2.44 46.34 -6.43
CA MET A 1 1.45 45.62 -5.63
C MET A 1 0.48 44.80 -6.47
N LYS A 2 -0.10 45.30 -7.54
CA LYS A 2 -1.05 44.54 -8.42
C LYS A 2 -0.38 43.28 -9.04
N GLN A 3 0.87 43.35 -9.46
CA GLN A 3 1.59 42.22 -10.05
C GLN A 3 1.90 41.12 -9.04
N LEU A 4 2.16 41.46 -7.77
CA LEU A 4 2.41 40.50 -6.70
C LEU A 4 1.13 39.71 -6.35
N LEU A 5 -0.03 40.42 -6.37
CA LEU A 5 -1.31 39.80 -6.08
C LEU A 5 -1.75 38.80 -7.17
N THR A 6 -1.46 39.11 -8.44
CA THR A 6 -1.75 38.19 -9.57
C THR A 6 -0.85 36.95 -9.52
N LEU A 7 0.43 37.09 -9.12
CA LEU A 7 1.34 35.94 -9.00
C LEU A 7 0.90 34.98 -7.88
N VAL A 8 0.45 35.52 -6.75
CA VAL A 8 -0.07 34.71 -5.61
C VAL A 8 -1.36 33.97 -6.04
N LEU A 9 -2.26 34.63 -6.78
CA LEU A 9 -3.49 34.00 -7.25
C LEU A 9 -3.24 32.84 -8.22
N ILE A 10 -2.26 32.97 -9.11
CA ILE A 10 -1.86 31.91 -10.06
C ILE A 10 -1.25 30.71 -9.32
N CYS A 11 -0.41 30.95 -8.30
CA CYS A 11 0.13 29.87 -7.46
C CYS A 11 -0.96 29.11 -6.68
N CYS A 12 -1.96 29.81 -6.13
CA CYS A 12 -3.06 29.16 -5.42
C CYS A 12 -3.94 28.31 -6.37
N ALA A 13 -4.20 28.77 -7.58
CA ALA A 13 -5.00 28.04 -8.56
C ALA A 13 -4.30 26.73 -9.01
N SER A 14 -2.97 26.72 -9.14
CA SER A 14 -2.22 25.53 -9.51
C SER A 14 -2.20 24.47 -8.39
N LEU A 15 -2.19 24.89 -7.12
CA LEU A 15 -2.26 23.99 -5.96
C LEU A 15 -3.63 23.31 -5.85
N LEU A 16 -4.72 24.04 -6.08
CA LEU A 16 -6.09 23.51 -6.05
C LEU A 16 -6.30 22.46 -7.16
N ASN A 17 -5.78 22.69 -8.36
CA ASN A 17 -5.89 21.74 -9.46
C ASN A 17 -5.07 20.44 -9.19
N ALA A 18 -3.95 20.53 -8.51
CA ALA A 18 -3.14 19.36 -8.16
C ALA A 18 -3.85 18.48 -7.12
N GLN A 19 -4.52 19.07 -6.13
CA GLN A 19 -5.28 18.33 -5.12
C GLN A 19 -6.52 17.65 -5.71
N SER A 20 -7.25 18.30 -6.59
CA SER A 20 -8.45 17.71 -7.21
C SER A 20 -8.10 16.51 -8.09
N LYS A 21 -6.99 16.57 -8.83
CA LYS A 21 -6.52 15.46 -9.66
C LYS A 21 -6.08 14.24 -8.85
N HIS A 22 -5.43 14.44 -7.70
CA HIS A 22 -5.05 13.37 -6.78
C HIS A 22 -6.26 12.68 -6.16
N HIS A 23 -7.27 13.44 -5.77
CA HIS A 23 -8.52 12.90 -5.23
C HIS A 23 -9.25 12.03 -6.26
N THR A 24 -9.29 12.46 -7.50
CA THR A 24 -9.93 11.73 -8.62
C THR A 24 -9.25 10.38 -8.90
N ILE A 25 -7.92 10.30 -8.87
CA ILE A 25 -7.19 9.04 -9.11
C ILE A 25 -7.48 8.00 -8.01
N TRP A 26 -7.52 8.42 -6.75
CA TRP A 26 -7.84 7.50 -5.65
C TRP A 26 -9.28 6.98 -5.75
N GLN A 27 -10.23 7.83 -6.12
CA GLN A 27 -11.62 7.41 -6.37
C GLN A 27 -11.72 6.42 -7.53
N GLU A 28 -10.96 6.66 -8.60
CA GLU A 28 -10.91 5.74 -9.74
C GLU A 28 -10.37 4.35 -9.32
N ILE A 29 -9.31 4.29 -8.52
CA ILE A 29 -8.78 3.04 -7.97
C ILE A 29 -9.84 2.32 -7.13
N ASP A 30 -10.57 3.05 -6.29
CA ASP A 30 -11.63 2.49 -5.46
C ASP A 30 -12.78 1.94 -6.31
N THR A 31 -13.16 2.66 -7.36
CA THR A 31 -14.17 2.21 -8.34
C THR A 31 -13.73 0.94 -9.07
N LEU A 32 -12.47 0.86 -9.50
CA LEU A 32 -11.92 -0.33 -10.14
C LEU A 32 -11.95 -1.55 -9.21
N ILE A 33 -11.61 -1.37 -7.94
CA ILE A 33 -11.69 -2.43 -6.93
C ILE A 33 -13.15 -2.88 -6.74
N ALA A 34 -14.08 -1.93 -6.59
CA ALA A 34 -15.50 -2.21 -6.39
C ALA A 34 -16.14 -2.98 -7.56
N HIS A 35 -15.68 -2.74 -8.79
CA HIS A 35 -16.14 -3.44 -9.99
C HIS A 35 -15.33 -4.69 -10.35
N GLY A 36 -14.39 -5.14 -9.51
CA GLY A 36 -13.61 -6.34 -9.74
C GLY A 36 -12.46 -6.21 -10.75
N HIS A 37 -12.13 -5.00 -11.16
CA HIS A 37 -10.99 -4.72 -12.06
C HIS A 37 -9.66 -4.70 -11.31
N TYR A 38 -9.35 -5.75 -10.56
CA TYR A 38 -8.26 -5.84 -9.60
C TYR A 38 -6.87 -5.63 -10.22
N THR A 39 -6.59 -6.20 -11.38
CA THR A 39 -5.29 -6.04 -12.05
C THR A 39 -5.06 -4.59 -12.45
N THR A 40 -6.07 -3.91 -12.97
CA THR A 40 -5.98 -2.49 -13.34
C THR A 40 -5.80 -1.62 -12.11
N ALA A 41 -6.56 -1.87 -11.03
CA ALA A 41 -6.43 -1.18 -9.77
C ALA A 41 -5.02 -1.36 -9.15
N TYR A 42 -4.48 -2.56 -9.19
CA TYR A 42 -3.12 -2.87 -8.73
C TYR A 42 -2.07 -2.06 -9.49
N ASN A 43 -2.14 -2.04 -10.82
CA ASN A 43 -1.20 -1.31 -11.65
C ASN A 43 -1.28 0.20 -11.43
N LYS A 44 -2.49 0.78 -11.39
CA LYS A 44 -2.68 2.21 -11.08
C LYS A 44 -2.16 2.58 -9.69
N SER A 45 -2.41 1.74 -8.69
CA SER A 45 -1.85 1.95 -7.35
C SER A 45 -0.32 1.89 -7.36
N GLY A 46 0.28 1.04 -8.20
CA GLY A 46 1.73 0.97 -8.41
C GLY A 46 2.31 2.24 -9.00
N ASP A 47 1.63 2.87 -9.95
CA ASP A 47 2.07 4.15 -10.53
C ASP A 47 1.96 5.29 -9.50
N MET A 48 0.89 5.30 -8.68
CA MET A 48 0.77 6.21 -7.56
C MET A 48 1.89 6.00 -6.52
N LEU A 49 2.25 4.75 -6.23
CA LEU A 49 3.36 4.42 -5.33
C LEU A 49 4.69 4.98 -5.83
N LYS A 50 4.99 4.81 -7.13
CA LYS A 50 6.19 5.37 -7.74
C LYS A 50 6.23 6.89 -7.62
N ALA A 51 5.11 7.57 -7.91
CA ALA A 51 4.99 9.02 -7.81
C ALA A 51 5.15 9.51 -6.36
N ALA A 52 4.51 8.83 -5.40
CA ALA A 52 4.58 9.16 -3.98
C ALA A 52 6.01 8.98 -3.42
N LYS A 53 6.70 7.90 -3.81
CA LYS A 53 8.10 7.64 -3.42
C LYS A 53 9.04 8.75 -3.91
N ARG A 54 8.85 9.26 -5.13
CA ARG A 54 9.65 10.38 -5.67
C ARG A 54 9.44 11.68 -4.89
N LYS A 55 8.21 11.91 -4.40
CA LYS A 55 7.85 13.11 -3.62
C LYS A 55 8.18 12.98 -2.12
N GLY A 56 8.45 11.78 -1.64
CA GLY A 56 8.59 11.51 -0.20
C GLY A 56 7.28 11.67 0.57
N ASP A 57 6.13 11.50 -0.09
CA ASP A 57 4.79 11.62 0.49
C ASP A 57 4.44 10.31 1.24
N SER A 58 4.66 10.33 2.55
CA SER A 58 4.45 9.20 3.47
C SER A 58 3.03 8.65 3.37
N HIS A 59 2.02 9.51 3.41
CA HIS A 59 0.63 9.12 3.37
C HIS A 59 0.24 8.43 2.05
N SER A 60 0.62 9.03 0.92
CA SER A 60 0.35 8.44 -0.40
C SER A 60 1.12 7.15 -0.63
N ILE A 61 2.34 6.98 -0.08
CA ILE A 61 3.09 5.72 -0.13
C ILE A 61 2.30 4.60 0.57
N LEU A 62 1.87 4.84 1.81
CA LEU A 62 1.10 3.86 2.57
C LEU A 62 -0.22 3.52 1.89
N LYS A 63 -0.97 4.53 1.46
CA LYS A 63 -2.26 4.37 0.77
C LYS A 63 -2.12 3.55 -0.51
N ALA A 64 -1.10 3.81 -1.31
CA ALA A 64 -0.85 3.09 -2.56
C ALA A 64 -0.57 1.60 -2.32
N VAL A 65 0.32 1.27 -1.36
CA VAL A 65 0.60 -0.12 -1.00
C VAL A 65 -0.65 -0.80 -0.45
N TYR A 66 -1.40 -0.15 0.42
CA TYR A 66 -2.64 -0.69 0.96
C TYR A 66 -3.65 -1.06 -0.14
N LYS A 67 -3.89 -0.16 -1.11
CA LYS A 67 -4.77 -0.42 -2.26
C LYS A 67 -4.25 -1.55 -3.15
N GLN A 68 -2.93 -1.63 -3.36
CA GLN A 68 -2.31 -2.75 -4.07
C GLN A 68 -2.59 -4.09 -3.37
N GLN A 69 -2.46 -4.15 -2.03
CA GLN A 69 -2.69 -5.39 -1.30
C GLN A 69 -4.16 -5.82 -1.32
N ILE A 70 -5.11 -4.87 -1.24
CA ILE A 70 -6.54 -5.17 -1.41
C ILE A 70 -6.79 -5.79 -2.80
N ALA A 71 -6.27 -5.17 -3.85
CA ALA A 71 -6.43 -5.67 -5.20
C ALA A 71 -5.76 -7.06 -5.37
N ALA A 72 -4.52 -7.22 -4.89
CA ALA A 72 -3.76 -8.47 -4.98
C ALA A 72 -4.44 -9.64 -4.28
N ALA A 73 -5.10 -9.40 -3.14
CA ALA A 73 -5.79 -10.42 -2.36
C ALA A 73 -6.91 -11.12 -3.16
N ALA A 74 -7.46 -10.45 -4.17
CA ALA A 74 -8.55 -10.98 -4.97
C ALA A 74 -8.11 -11.95 -6.09
N TYR A 75 -6.83 -11.90 -6.54
CA TYR A 75 -6.38 -12.71 -7.69
C TYR A 75 -4.99 -13.35 -7.54
N GLN A 76 -4.24 -13.06 -6.46
CA GLN A 76 -2.91 -13.64 -6.25
C GLN A 76 -2.95 -14.70 -5.16
N GLU A 77 -2.51 -15.93 -5.46
CA GLU A 77 -2.53 -17.06 -4.52
C GLU A 77 -1.64 -16.81 -3.28
N GLU A 78 -0.45 -16.26 -3.45
CA GLU A 78 0.50 -16.03 -2.36
C GLU A 78 0.53 -14.56 -1.89
N HIS A 79 -0.61 -13.87 -1.96
CA HIS A 79 -0.67 -12.44 -1.66
C HIS A 79 -0.21 -12.10 -0.24
N THR A 80 -0.45 -12.98 0.76
CA THR A 80 -0.08 -12.69 2.16
C THR A 80 1.42 -12.57 2.36
N ALA A 81 2.23 -13.45 1.76
CA ALA A 81 3.69 -13.35 1.83
C ALA A 81 4.20 -12.08 1.10
N LYS A 82 3.60 -11.77 -0.06
CA LYS A 82 3.92 -10.55 -0.80
C LYS A 82 3.52 -9.28 -0.05
N ALA A 83 2.38 -9.31 0.66
CA ALA A 83 1.92 -8.19 1.49
C ALA A 83 2.90 -7.89 2.64
N ILE A 84 3.39 -8.92 3.33
CA ILE A 84 4.41 -8.77 4.39
C ILE A 84 5.62 -8.03 3.82
N LYS A 85 6.17 -8.52 2.71
CA LYS A 85 7.32 -7.89 2.06
C LYS A 85 7.03 -6.45 1.63
N ALA A 86 5.87 -6.20 1.03
CA ALA A 86 5.49 -4.87 0.57
C ALA A 86 5.42 -3.85 1.72
N TYR A 87 4.85 -4.22 2.87
CA TYR A 87 4.82 -3.34 4.05
C TYR A 87 6.22 -3.16 4.66
N GLN A 88 7.02 -4.22 4.78
CA GLN A 88 8.41 -4.11 5.24
C GLN A 88 9.23 -3.12 4.39
N ASP A 89 9.10 -3.19 3.07
CA ASP A 89 9.85 -2.35 2.13
C ASP A 89 9.52 -0.84 2.24
N ILE A 90 8.31 -0.48 2.70
CA ILE A 90 7.90 0.92 2.81
C ILE A 90 8.11 1.51 4.21
N VAL A 91 8.12 0.71 5.28
CA VAL A 91 8.26 1.19 6.68
C VAL A 91 9.41 2.18 6.86
N PRO A 92 10.63 1.99 6.29
CA PRO A 92 11.72 2.93 6.44
C PRO A 92 11.45 4.31 5.81
N ARG A 93 10.52 4.39 4.86
CA ARG A 93 10.17 5.62 4.13
C ARG A 93 9.02 6.39 4.76
N LEU A 94 8.34 5.79 5.73
CA LEU A 94 7.17 6.36 6.38
C LEU A 94 7.54 7.11 7.65
N LYS A 95 6.71 8.08 8.03
CA LYS A 95 6.90 8.94 9.21
C LYS A 95 5.62 8.99 10.05
N GLY A 96 5.79 9.31 11.32
CA GLY A 96 4.68 9.59 12.24
C GLY A 96 3.61 8.51 12.26
N ALA A 97 2.35 8.91 12.17
CA ALA A 97 1.19 8.03 12.22
C ALA A 97 1.14 7.01 11.07
N ASP A 98 1.60 7.38 9.86
CA ASP A 98 1.64 6.46 8.71
C ASP A 98 2.56 5.28 8.97
N LYS A 99 3.69 5.51 9.66
CA LYS A 99 4.60 4.43 10.05
C LYS A 99 3.98 3.49 11.08
N GLY A 100 3.26 4.03 12.06
CA GLY A 100 2.50 3.23 13.03
C GLY A 100 1.42 2.38 12.36
N MET A 101 0.66 2.97 11.43
CA MET A 101 -0.33 2.27 10.63
C MET A 101 0.28 1.14 9.79
N ALA A 102 1.44 1.38 9.17
CA ALA A 102 2.14 0.36 8.38
C ALA A 102 2.58 -0.84 9.24
N TYR A 103 3.04 -0.63 10.47
CA TYR A 103 3.34 -1.72 11.40
C TYR A 103 2.10 -2.53 11.77
N MET A 104 0.96 -1.87 11.97
CA MET A 104 -0.30 -2.57 12.23
C MET A 104 -0.74 -3.42 11.04
N LEU A 105 -0.66 -2.89 9.82
CA LEU A 105 -0.97 -3.64 8.60
C LEU A 105 0.00 -4.80 8.37
N LEU A 106 1.29 -4.60 8.68
CA LEU A 106 2.30 -5.66 8.63
C LEU A 106 1.99 -6.78 9.63
N ALA A 107 1.64 -6.44 10.86
CA ALA A 107 1.25 -7.43 11.88
C ALA A 107 0.02 -8.24 11.45
N ASN A 108 -1.01 -7.59 10.90
CA ASN A 108 -2.17 -8.27 10.34
C ASN A 108 -1.80 -9.22 9.19
N ALA A 109 -0.94 -8.77 8.27
CA ALA A 109 -0.48 -9.61 7.17
C ALA A 109 0.32 -10.84 7.66
N CYS A 110 1.15 -10.68 8.70
CA CYS A 110 1.85 -11.80 9.34
C CYS A 110 0.88 -12.78 9.99
N GLN A 111 -0.15 -12.28 10.69
CA GLN A 111 -1.17 -13.13 11.30
C GLN A 111 -1.96 -13.91 10.25
N ASP A 112 -2.35 -13.27 9.15
CA ASP A 112 -3.04 -13.92 8.04
C ASP A 112 -2.17 -15.00 7.40
N TYR A 113 -0.89 -14.72 7.20
CA TYR A 113 0.08 -15.69 6.69
C TYR A 113 0.19 -16.91 7.61
N LEU A 114 0.33 -16.71 8.91
CA LEU A 114 0.39 -17.79 9.90
C LEU A 114 -0.88 -18.63 9.91
N ASN A 115 -2.04 -17.99 9.86
CA ASN A 115 -3.33 -18.69 9.85
C ASN A 115 -3.50 -19.58 8.62
N ARG A 116 -3.13 -19.07 7.44
CA ARG A 116 -3.22 -19.81 6.16
C ARG A 116 -2.19 -20.94 6.05
N ASN A 117 -1.02 -20.77 6.67
CA ASN A 117 0.08 -21.74 6.60
C ASN A 117 0.23 -22.60 7.86
N ARG A 118 -0.71 -22.49 8.81
CA ARG A 118 -0.64 -23.21 10.11
C ARG A 118 -0.36 -24.70 9.97
N TRP A 119 -0.98 -25.35 9.00
CA TRP A 119 -0.79 -26.76 8.71
C TRP A 119 0.64 -27.06 8.25
N LYS A 120 1.16 -26.33 7.26
CA LYS A 120 2.54 -26.52 6.75
C LYS A 120 3.59 -26.30 7.85
N ILE A 121 3.38 -25.28 8.69
CA ILE A 121 4.29 -24.96 9.80
C ILE A 121 4.32 -26.11 10.81
N ARG A 122 3.17 -26.67 11.16
CA ARG A 122 3.08 -27.79 12.10
C ARG A 122 3.73 -29.07 11.54
N GLN A 123 3.56 -29.38 10.26
CA GLN A 123 4.20 -30.52 9.62
C GLN A 123 5.73 -30.39 9.67
N ASN A 124 6.27 -29.23 9.28
CA ASN A 124 7.72 -29.02 9.28
C ASN A 124 8.31 -29.09 10.68
N SER A 125 7.64 -28.55 11.69
CA SER A 125 8.09 -28.62 13.10
C SER A 125 8.03 -30.04 13.68
N ALA A 126 7.21 -30.93 13.14
CA ALA A 126 7.13 -32.32 13.56
C ALA A 126 8.23 -33.19 12.94
N THR A 127 8.78 -32.79 11.79
CA THR A 127 9.83 -33.52 11.06
C THR A 127 11.22 -33.23 11.63
N ASP A 128 11.42 -32.12 12.34
CA ASP A 128 12.70 -31.72 12.95
C ASP A 128 12.92 -32.28 14.37
N LYS A 129 12.08 -33.18 14.85
CA LYS A 129 12.41 -33.93 16.09
C LYS A 129 13.48 -34.94 15.80
N PRO A 130 14.65 -34.88 16.48
CA PRO A 130 15.62 -35.95 16.40
C PRO A 130 14.96 -37.26 16.84
N ALA A 131 15.23 -38.35 16.10
CA ALA A 131 14.86 -39.69 16.54
C ALA A 131 15.49 -39.88 17.91
N GLU A 132 14.68 -40.04 18.95
CA GLU A 132 15.14 -40.49 20.25
C GLU A 132 15.53 -41.97 20.09
N ASP A 133 16.86 -42.23 20.13
CA ASP A 133 17.45 -43.59 20.29
C ASP A 133 17.15 -44.13 21.69
#